data_46081cfd5d8df485c95a3c4f97acbfc0
#
_entry.id   46081cfd5d8df485c95a3c4f97acbfc0
#
_cell.length_a   1.000
_cell.length_b   1.000
_cell.length_c   1.000
_cell.angle_alpha   90.00
_cell.angle_beta   90.00
_cell.angle_gamma   90.00
#
_symmetry.space_group_name_H-M   'P 1'
#
loop_
_entity.id
_entity.type
_entity.pdbx_description
1 polymer ?
#
loop_
_entity_poly.entity_id
_entity_poly.type
_entity_poly.pdbx_seq_one_letter_code
_entity_poly.pdbx_strand_id
1 'polypeptide(L)'
;VPQTLTKSPGLAHARFSWRLRKGLTDRAITLLIEHSRSKKKLGQPEKWAKQRQIMVRELMGRKKYRQAYSLASTHHLDKGAQFATLEWLSGFIALRRLKQPDLAIRHFTKLKNTVETPISLGRAGYWLGRAHSASGDKASAKIAYTFAAQHQSSFYGLLAAEKVGIRFDKTLAGREQFPNWVNASFTKKSVFSASLLLLTAEQPDLAERFLTHLSESLDPNALGQLGTLLAELRDPHLQVMVGKRAAQHGNIIAAPYYALHPLINTPHPVAAELMLAIARRESEFNPTLVSGAGARGLMQILPGTAKETAKEIKIKYNVKRLLTDWKYNATIGGAYLAKLSRRFGGNPVLIAAAYNAGPSRAKAWIKKQGDPRKKSVDVIDWIEMIPYAETRNYIMRVTESLPIYRARLGRQVLPVSFSKELTGAGLLPLSQ
;
A
#
# COMPACT_ATOMS: atom_id res chain seq x y z
N VAL A 1 43.87 -4.08 11.78
CA VAL A 1 42.82 -4.82 12.52
C VAL A 1 43.41 -6.15 12.95
N PRO A 2 43.39 -6.52 14.24
CA PRO A 2 43.88 -7.82 14.72
C PRO A 2 43.24 -8.96 13.91
N GLN A 3 44.02 -10.01 13.61
CA GLN A 3 43.56 -11.15 12.82
C GLN A 3 42.30 -11.81 13.39
N THR A 4 42.17 -11.86 14.71
CA THR A 4 41.02 -12.39 15.45
C THR A 4 39.72 -11.65 15.13
N LEU A 5 39.78 -10.35 14.84
CA LEU A 5 38.60 -9.51 14.53
C LEU A 5 38.24 -9.54 13.03
N THR A 6 39.10 -10.05 12.16
CA THR A 6 38.83 -10.04 10.70
C THR A 6 37.62 -10.85 10.30
N LYS A 7 37.26 -11.87 11.11
CA LYS A 7 36.08 -12.74 10.92
C LYS A 7 34.85 -12.27 11.70
N SER A 8 34.94 -11.15 12.43
CA SER A 8 33.83 -10.62 13.22
C SER A 8 32.66 -10.18 12.34
N PRO A 9 31.42 -10.61 12.62
CA PRO A 9 30.25 -10.17 11.90
C PRO A 9 30.03 -8.64 11.95
N GLY A 10 30.35 -8.00 13.07
CA GLY A 10 30.28 -6.55 13.24
C GLY A 10 31.23 -5.80 12.29
N LEU A 11 32.47 -6.28 12.15
CA LEU A 11 33.41 -5.69 11.18
C LEU A 11 32.95 -5.92 9.73
N ALA A 12 32.41 -7.09 9.44
CA ALA A 12 31.83 -7.36 8.12
C ALA A 12 30.71 -6.38 7.78
N HIS A 13 29.77 -6.10 8.72
CA HIS A 13 28.73 -5.11 8.54
C HIS A 13 29.28 -3.68 8.38
N ALA A 14 30.31 -3.30 9.15
CA ALA A 14 30.95 -2.00 9.00
C ALA A 14 31.59 -1.83 7.62
N ARG A 15 32.33 -2.86 7.13
CA ARG A 15 32.89 -2.89 5.75
C ARG A 15 31.81 -2.82 4.67
N PHE A 16 30.72 -3.55 4.86
CA PHE A 16 29.57 -3.50 3.96
C PHE A 16 29.00 -2.09 3.87
N SER A 17 28.71 -1.46 5.00
CA SER A 17 28.16 -0.10 5.07
C SER A 17 29.14 0.93 4.47
N TRP A 18 30.45 0.76 4.69
CA TRP A 18 31.47 1.60 4.08
C TRP A 18 31.48 1.45 2.55
N ARG A 19 31.45 0.20 2.03
CA ARG A 19 31.39 -0.06 0.57
C ARG A 19 30.19 0.62 -0.06
N LEU A 20 29.04 0.57 0.58
CA LEU A 20 27.82 1.25 0.09
C LEU A 20 27.99 2.77 0.02
N ARG A 21 28.53 3.39 1.09
CA ARG A 21 28.79 4.84 1.10
C ARG A 21 29.77 5.27 0.00
N LYS A 22 30.68 4.40 -0.39
CA LYS A 22 31.66 4.62 -1.47
C LYS A 22 31.16 4.19 -2.86
N GLY A 23 29.89 3.81 -3.02
CA GLY A 23 29.34 3.38 -4.29
C GLY A 23 29.84 2.02 -4.79
N LEU A 24 30.56 1.25 -3.96
CA LEU A 24 31.13 -0.06 -4.30
C LEU A 24 30.07 -1.17 -4.16
N THR A 25 28.93 -1.00 -4.83
CA THR A 25 27.73 -1.84 -4.65
C THR A 25 28.00 -3.31 -4.94
N ASP A 26 28.67 -3.66 -6.05
CA ASP A 26 28.93 -5.06 -6.38
C ASP A 26 29.83 -5.76 -5.35
N ARG A 27 30.85 -5.04 -4.83
CA ARG A 27 31.70 -5.54 -3.73
C ARG A 27 30.93 -5.69 -2.41
N ALA A 28 29.93 -4.83 -2.18
CA ALA A 28 29.05 -4.95 -1.01
C ALA A 28 28.12 -6.17 -1.16
N ILE A 29 27.55 -6.41 -2.35
CA ILE A 29 26.73 -7.60 -2.63
C ILE A 29 27.53 -8.89 -2.40
N THR A 30 28.74 -8.97 -2.95
CA THR A 30 29.62 -10.13 -2.75
C THR A 30 29.87 -10.41 -1.26
N LEU A 31 30.22 -9.39 -0.50
CA LEU A 31 30.45 -9.52 0.94
C LEU A 31 29.20 -10.00 1.68
N LEU A 32 28.03 -9.45 1.33
CA LEU A 32 26.77 -9.85 1.94
C LEU A 32 26.43 -11.32 1.64
N ILE A 33 26.62 -11.78 0.40
CA ILE A 33 26.42 -13.19 0.01
C ILE A 33 27.36 -14.11 0.80
N GLU A 34 28.64 -13.77 0.92
CA GLU A 34 29.62 -14.56 1.67
C GLU A 34 29.23 -14.73 3.14
N HIS A 35 28.81 -13.63 3.79
CA HIS A 35 28.42 -13.66 5.20
C HIS A 35 27.04 -14.29 5.41
N SER A 36 26.19 -14.35 4.38
CA SER A 36 24.85 -14.95 4.47
C SER A 36 24.82 -16.48 4.45
N ARG A 37 25.97 -17.15 4.37
CA ARG A 37 26.05 -18.61 4.38
C ARG A 37 25.58 -19.25 5.71
N SER A 38 25.59 -18.50 6.81
CA SER A 38 25.00 -18.92 8.08
C SER A 38 24.63 -17.73 8.95
N LYS A 39 23.63 -17.92 9.86
CA LYS A 39 23.21 -16.91 10.85
C LYS A 39 24.38 -16.45 11.70
N LYS A 40 25.28 -17.39 12.11
CA LYS A 40 26.48 -17.10 12.91
C LYS A 40 27.45 -16.14 12.17
N LYS A 41 27.70 -16.37 10.87
CA LYS A 41 28.59 -15.50 10.06
C LYS A 41 27.95 -14.14 9.80
N LEU A 42 26.63 -14.08 9.62
CA LEU A 42 25.90 -12.83 9.41
C LEU A 42 25.82 -12.00 10.70
N GLY A 43 25.73 -12.65 11.87
CA GLY A 43 25.62 -12.04 13.19
C GLY A 43 24.20 -11.55 13.48
N GLN A 44 23.89 -10.29 13.14
CA GLN A 44 22.59 -9.65 13.37
C GLN A 44 21.87 -9.44 12.05
N PRO A 45 21.02 -10.39 11.59
CA PRO A 45 20.34 -10.33 10.29
C PRO A 45 19.53 -9.04 10.06
N GLU A 46 18.95 -8.48 11.10
CA GLU A 46 18.08 -7.29 11.07
C GLU A 46 18.85 -6.06 10.57
N LYS A 47 20.12 -5.92 10.93
CA LYS A 47 20.95 -4.79 10.49
C LYS A 47 21.21 -4.77 8.98
N TRP A 48 21.17 -5.94 8.34
CA TRP A 48 21.39 -6.09 6.89
C TRP A 48 20.12 -6.00 6.07
N ALA A 49 18.98 -6.23 6.69
CA ALA A 49 17.72 -6.53 6.01
C ALA A 49 17.27 -5.45 5.04
N LYS A 50 17.28 -4.16 5.44
CA LYS A 50 16.87 -3.04 4.58
C LYS A 50 17.74 -2.93 3.32
N GLN A 51 19.04 -2.99 3.48
CA GLN A 51 19.98 -2.88 2.36
C GLN A 51 19.92 -4.14 1.47
N ARG A 52 19.74 -5.33 2.06
CA ARG A 52 19.52 -6.57 1.32
C ARG A 52 18.34 -6.46 0.38
N GLN A 53 17.20 -5.95 0.83
CA GLN A 53 16.02 -5.75 -0.03
C GLN A 53 16.31 -4.83 -1.23
N ILE A 54 17.05 -3.74 -1.01
CA ILE A 54 17.44 -2.81 -2.06
C ILE A 54 18.32 -3.53 -3.09
N MET A 55 19.34 -4.29 -2.62
CA MET A 55 20.24 -5.02 -3.50
C MET A 55 19.56 -6.15 -4.28
N VAL A 56 18.64 -6.87 -3.64
CA VAL A 56 17.82 -7.87 -4.34
C VAL A 56 17.06 -7.22 -5.48
N ARG A 57 16.41 -6.09 -5.25
CA ARG A 57 15.67 -5.36 -6.29
C ARG A 57 16.59 -4.82 -7.39
N GLU A 58 17.78 -4.37 -7.04
CA GLU A 58 18.79 -3.93 -8.00
C GLU A 58 19.24 -5.09 -8.90
N LEU A 59 19.57 -6.25 -8.31
CA LEU A 59 19.93 -7.46 -9.05
C LEU A 59 18.79 -7.94 -9.96
N MET A 60 17.52 -7.85 -9.51
CA MET A 60 16.36 -8.12 -10.35
C MET A 60 16.29 -7.15 -11.54
N GLY A 61 16.53 -5.86 -11.32
CA GLY A 61 16.57 -4.83 -12.37
C GLY A 61 17.68 -5.05 -13.41
N ARG A 62 18.79 -5.67 -12.98
CA ARG A 62 19.93 -6.09 -13.81
C ARG A 62 19.72 -7.49 -14.42
N LYS A 63 18.57 -8.13 -14.22
CA LYS A 63 18.25 -9.50 -14.66
C LYS A 63 19.16 -10.61 -14.08
N LYS A 64 19.90 -10.34 -12.99
CA LYS A 64 20.74 -11.31 -12.28
C LYS A 64 19.91 -12.14 -11.29
N TYR A 65 18.92 -12.89 -11.79
CA TYR A 65 17.87 -13.49 -10.97
C TYR A 65 18.36 -14.58 -10.00
N ARG A 66 19.32 -15.44 -10.40
CA ARG A 66 19.90 -16.45 -9.51
C ARG A 66 20.60 -15.80 -8.30
N GLN A 67 21.34 -14.73 -8.55
CA GLN A 67 22.02 -13.96 -7.51
C GLN A 67 21.02 -13.22 -6.60
N ALA A 68 19.98 -12.63 -7.21
CA ALA A 68 18.89 -11.99 -6.46
C ALA A 68 18.17 -12.99 -5.54
N TYR A 69 17.89 -14.20 -6.03
CA TYR A 69 17.27 -15.26 -5.25
C TYR A 69 18.17 -15.70 -4.08
N SER A 70 19.44 -16.01 -4.35
CA SER A 70 20.41 -16.39 -3.30
C SER A 70 20.48 -15.32 -2.23
N LEU A 71 20.54 -14.03 -2.62
CA LEU A 71 20.61 -12.93 -1.68
C LEU A 71 19.29 -12.77 -0.89
N ALA A 72 18.14 -12.98 -1.53
CA ALA A 72 16.85 -12.85 -0.86
C ALA A 72 16.62 -14.00 0.13
N SER A 73 16.87 -15.25 -0.28
CA SER A 73 16.49 -16.46 0.48
C SER A 73 17.39 -16.75 1.69
N THR A 74 18.59 -16.18 1.75
CA THR A 74 19.56 -16.38 2.85
C THR A 74 19.56 -15.25 3.89
N HIS A 75 18.37 -14.71 4.18
CA HIS A 75 18.24 -13.53 5.07
C HIS A 75 18.34 -13.88 6.57
N HIS A 76 18.07 -15.10 6.99
CA HIS A 76 18.10 -15.59 8.37
C HIS A 76 17.24 -14.81 9.39
N LEU A 77 16.22 -14.08 8.91
CA LEU A 77 15.20 -13.46 9.77
C LEU A 77 14.12 -14.47 10.11
N ASP A 78 13.49 -14.32 11.28
CA ASP A 78 12.46 -15.23 11.76
C ASP A 78 11.03 -14.62 11.61
N LYS A 79 10.88 -13.28 11.73
CA LYS A 79 9.61 -12.55 11.66
C LYS A 79 9.78 -11.07 11.32
N GLY A 80 8.67 -10.36 11.19
CA GLY A 80 8.62 -8.92 10.98
C GLY A 80 8.55 -8.49 9.51
N ALA A 81 8.45 -7.19 9.26
CA ALA A 81 8.20 -6.62 7.92
C ALA A 81 9.32 -6.94 6.91
N GLN A 82 10.57 -6.96 7.36
CA GLN A 82 11.72 -7.30 6.51
C GLN A 82 11.73 -8.78 6.15
N PHE A 83 11.39 -9.67 7.10
CA PHE A 83 11.17 -11.09 6.84
C PHE A 83 10.09 -11.29 5.77
N ALA A 84 8.92 -10.70 5.98
CA ALA A 84 7.80 -10.81 5.04
C ALA A 84 8.18 -10.35 3.63
N THR A 85 8.93 -9.26 3.52
CA THR A 85 9.39 -8.74 2.22
C THR A 85 10.40 -9.68 1.56
N LEU A 86 11.36 -10.23 2.30
CA LEU A 86 12.42 -11.08 1.74
C LEU A 86 11.90 -12.49 1.39
N GLU A 87 11.03 -13.08 2.20
CA GLU A 87 10.35 -14.34 1.85
C GLU A 87 9.48 -14.17 0.60
N TRP A 88 8.73 -13.06 0.54
CA TRP A 88 7.96 -12.77 -0.65
C TRP A 88 8.85 -12.58 -1.90
N LEU A 89 9.95 -11.82 -1.79
CA LEU A 89 10.91 -11.65 -2.90
C LEU A 89 11.51 -12.98 -3.35
N SER A 90 11.89 -13.84 -2.41
CA SER A 90 12.42 -15.18 -2.69
C SER A 90 11.41 -16.01 -3.49
N GLY A 91 10.16 -16.06 -3.02
CA GLY A 91 9.10 -16.76 -3.73
C GLY A 91 8.78 -16.16 -5.10
N PHE A 92 8.72 -14.83 -5.21
CA PHE A 92 8.46 -14.14 -6.48
C PHE A 92 9.57 -14.42 -7.52
N ILE A 93 10.83 -14.33 -7.12
CA ILE A 93 11.97 -14.61 -8.01
C ILE A 93 11.95 -16.08 -8.42
N ALA A 94 11.77 -17.00 -7.48
CA ALA A 94 11.69 -18.43 -7.75
C ALA A 94 10.57 -18.74 -8.77
N LEU A 95 9.35 -18.23 -8.54
CA LEU A 95 8.20 -18.50 -9.40
C LEU A 95 8.34 -17.83 -10.76
N ARG A 96 8.57 -16.52 -10.79
CA ARG A 96 8.39 -15.73 -12.01
C ARG A 96 9.64 -15.64 -12.87
N ARG A 97 10.82 -15.76 -12.26
CA ARG A 97 12.10 -15.56 -12.95
C ARG A 97 12.91 -16.84 -13.13
N LEU A 98 12.89 -17.72 -12.13
CA LEU A 98 13.62 -19.00 -12.19
C LEU A 98 12.76 -20.16 -12.67
N LYS A 99 11.40 -19.99 -12.71
CA LYS A 99 10.44 -21.04 -13.11
C LYS A 99 10.50 -22.27 -12.21
N GLN A 100 10.70 -22.05 -10.90
CA GLN A 100 10.79 -23.08 -9.87
C GLN A 100 9.61 -22.95 -8.90
N PRO A 101 8.42 -23.46 -9.25
CA PRO A 101 7.22 -23.31 -8.43
C PRO A 101 7.35 -23.96 -7.04
N ASP A 102 8.04 -25.08 -6.91
CA ASP A 102 8.20 -25.77 -5.62
C ASP A 102 9.02 -24.95 -4.61
N LEU A 103 10.05 -24.24 -5.09
CA LEU A 103 10.77 -23.27 -4.25
C LEU A 103 9.87 -22.13 -3.83
N ALA A 104 9.05 -21.63 -4.74
CA ALA A 104 8.13 -20.55 -4.45
C ALA A 104 7.06 -20.96 -3.43
N ILE A 105 6.52 -22.16 -3.55
CA ILE A 105 5.56 -22.74 -2.58
C ILE A 105 6.15 -22.73 -1.17
N ARG A 106 7.40 -23.17 -1.00
CA ARG A 106 8.07 -23.17 0.31
C ARG A 106 8.14 -21.75 0.92
N HIS A 107 8.56 -20.77 0.13
CA HIS A 107 8.67 -19.38 0.60
C HIS A 107 7.31 -18.76 0.92
N PHE A 108 6.30 -18.96 0.07
CA PHE A 108 4.97 -18.39 0.30
C PHE A 108 4.23 -19.09 1.43
N THR A 109 4.45 -20.39 1.66
CA THR A 109 3.93 -21.11 2.82
C THR A 109 4.55 -20.59 4.11
N LYS A 110 5.87 -20.40 4.15
CA LYS A 110 6.56 -19.83 5.30
C LYS A 110 6.07 -18.40 5.57
N LEU A 111 5.90 -17.59 4.52
CA LEU A 111 5.32 -16.25 4.63
C LEU A 111 3.92 -16.29 5.22
N LYS A 112 3.01 -17.10 4.65
CA LYS A 112 1.62 -17.23 5.10
C LYS A 112 1.51 -17.59 6.58
N ASN A 113 2.38 -18.49 7.05
CA ASN A 113 2.36 -18.99 8.43
C ASN A 113 2.99 -18.03 9.46
N THR A 114 3.57 -16.91 9.01
CA THR A 114 4.30 -15.98 9.89
C THR A 114 3.67 -14.58 9.94
N VAL A 115 2.87 -14.21 8.92
CA VAL A 115 2.25 -12.88 8.86
C VAL A 115 0.82 -12.92 9.38
N GLU A 116 0.35 -11.78 9.93
CA GLU A 116 -0.95 -11.71 10.61
C GLU A 116 -1.88 -10.65 10.00
N THR A 117 -1.33 -9.60 9.35
CA THR A 117 -2.16 -8.53 8.82
C THR A 117 -2.93 -8.95 7.56
N PRO A 118 -4.18 -8.49 7.36
CA PRO A 118 -5.02 -8.83 6.20
C PRO A 118 -4.31 -8.62 4.86
N ILE A 119 -3.56 -7.52 4.74
CA ILE A 119 -2.78 -7.19 3.53
C ILE A 119 -1.71 -8.25 3.26
N SER A 120 -0.99 -8.67 4.30
CA SER A 120 0.09 -9.66 4.17
C SER A 120 -0.45 -11.06 3.93
N LEU A 121 -1.56 -11.44 4.60
CA LEU A 121 -2.25 -12.70 4.42
C LEU A 121 -2.82 -12.83 3.01
N GLY A 122 -3.51 -11.81 2.52
CA GLY A 122 -4.00 -11.77 1.13
C GLY A 122 -2.87 -11.93 0.12
N ARG A 123 -1.73 -11.22 0.33
CA ARG A 123 -0.55 -11.34 -0.54
C ARG A 123 0.05 -12.74 -0.51
N ALA A 124 0.27 -13.29 0.67
CA ALA A 124 0.86 -14.62 0.84
C ALA A 124 -0.01 -15.71 0.18
N GLY A 125 -1.33 -15.71 0.46
CA GLY A 125 -2.25 -16.70 -0.10
C GLY A 125 -2.41 -16.59 -1.62
N TYR A 126 -2.51 -15.37 -2.16
CA TYR A 126 -2.58 -15.17 -3.62
C TYR A 126 -1.34 -15.70 -4.34
N TRP A 127 -0.13 -15.38 -3.85
CA TRP A 127 1.10 -15.84 -4.47
C TRP A 127 1.35 -17.32 -4.26
N LEU A 128 0.91 -17.88 -3.13
CA LEU A 128 0.89 -19.34 -2.91
C LEU A 128 -0.02 -20.03 -3.93
N GLY A 129 -1.22 -19.49 -4.15
CA GLY A 129 -2.14 -19.98 -5.18
C GLY A 129 -1.55 -19.92 -6.60
N ARG A 130 -0.83 -18.81 -6.93
CA ARG A 130 -0.09 -18.73 -8.22
C ARG A 130 1.03 -19.77 -8.33
N ALA A 131 1.71 -20.08 -7.24
CA ALA A 131 2.78 -21.07 -7.23
C ALA A 131 2.23 -22.50 -7.42
N HIS A 132 1.16 -22.87 -6.70
CA HIS A 132 0.46 -24.15 -6.91
C HIS A 132 -0.15 -24.25 -8.31
N SER A 133 -0.73 -23.18 -8.84
CA SER A 133 -1.22 -23.18 -10.24
C SER A 133 -0.09 -23.45 -11.24
N ALA A 134 1.11 -22.93 -10.99
CA ALA A 134 2.27 -23.12 -11.85
C ALA A 134 2.91 -24.51 -11.73
N SER A 135 2.74 -25.20 -10.57
CA SER A 135 3.14 -26.59 -10.40
C SER A 135 2.11 -27.62 -10.93
N GLY A 136 0.94 -27.12 -11.40
CA GLY A 136 -0.15 -27.98 -11.87
C GLY A 136 -1.13 -28.44 -10.78
N ASP A 137 -0.88 -28.14 -9.52
CA ASP A 137 -1.74 -28.50 -8.38
C ASP A 137 -2.92 -27.50 -8.27
N LYS A 138 -3.99 -27.80 -9.02
CA LYS A 138 -5.21 -26.96 -9.05
C LYS A 138 -5.96 -26.99 -7.71
N ALA A 139 -5.91 -28.10 -6.99
CA ALA A 139 -6.63 -28.26 -5.71
C ALA A 139 -6.02 -27.35 -4.64
N SER A 140 -4.70 -27.43 -4.41
CA SER A 140 -4.00 -26.55 -3.47
C SER A 140 -4.03 -25.09 -3.91
N ALA A 141 -4.01 -24.81 -5.22
CA ALA A 141 -4.17 -23.46 -5.74
C ALA A 141 -5.53 -22.87 -5.34
N LYS A 142 -6.62 -23.61 -5.50
CA LYS A 142 -7.97 -23.20 -5.09
C LYS A 142 -8.04 -22.91 -3.59
N ILE A 143 -7.47 -23.78 -2.75
CA ILE A 143 -7.42 -23.59 -1.29
C ILE A 143 -6.69 -22.29 -0.94
N ALA A 144 -5.51 -22.05 -1.53
CA ALA A 144 -4.71 -20.88 -1.28
C ALA A 144 -5.40 -19.57 -1.73
N TYR A 145 -6.06 -19.57 -2.89
CA TYR A 145 -6.85 -18.42 -3.35
C TYR A 145 -8.09 -18.20 -2.47
N THR A 146 -8.81 -19.25 -2.05
CA THR A 146 -9.96 -19.12 -1.15
C THR A 146 -9.56 -18.50 0.18
N PHE A 147 -8.41 -18.89 0.75
CA PHE A 147 -7.84 -18.27 1.93
C PHE A 147 -7.55 -16.78 1.69
N ALA A 148 -6.88 -16.43 0.60
CA ALA A 148 -6.56 -15.04 0.30
C ALA A 148 -7.82 -14.17 0.05
N ALA A 149 -8.87 -14.77 -0.52
CA ALA A 149 -10.14 -14.12 -0.82
C ALA A 149 -10.94 -13.68 0.42
N GLN A 150 -10.59 -14.17 1.61
CA GLN A 150 -11.14 -13.67 2.88
C GLN A 150 -10.64 -12.25 3.22
N HIS A 151 -9.63 -11.75 2.53
CA HIS A 151 -8.99 -10.46 2.78
C HIS A 151 -9.24 -9.46 1.63
N GLN A 152 -10.50 -9.30 1.20
CA GLN A 152 -10.87 -8.43 0.07
C GLN A 152 -10.67 -6.92 0.32
N SER A 153 -10.36 -6.51 1.54
CA SER A 153 -9.86 -5.17 1.83
C SER A 153 -8.43 -4.93 1.30
N SER A 154 -7.83 -5.94 0.66
CA SER A 154 -6.48 -5.89 0.10
C SER A 154 -6.46 -6.21 -1.40
N PHE A 155 -5.48 -5.64 -2.11
CA PHE A 155 -5.25 -5.82 -3.54
C PHE A 155 -5.21 -7.31 -3.95
N TYR A 156 -4.49 -8.12 -3.21
CA TYR A 156 -4.36 -9.53 -3.51
C TYR A 156 -5.57 -10.36 -3.09
N GLY A 157 -6.32 -9.91 -2.09
CA GLY A 157 -7.59 -10.53 -1.70
C GLY A 157 -8.66 -10.37 -2.79
N LEU A 158 -8.76 -9.20 -3.41
CA LEU A 158 -9.64 -8.97 -4.56
C LEU A 158 -9.27 -9.84 -5.77
N LEU A 159 -7.97 -9.92 -6.10
CA LEU A 159 -7.50 -10.79 -7.19
C LEU A 159 -7.75 -12.28 -6.90
N ALA A 160 -7.60 -12.69 -5.65
CA ALA A 160 -7.84 -14.07 -5.23
C ALA A 160 -9.33 -14.41 -5.30
N ALA A 161 -10.22 -13.52 -4.84
CA ALA A 161 -11.66 -13.69 -4.93
C ALA A 161 -12.10 -13.89 -6.38
N GLU A 162 -11.56 -13.11 -7.31
CA GLU A 162 -11.80 -13.27 -8.75
C GLU A 162 -11.35 -14.66 -9.25
N LYS A 163 -10.19 -15.18 -8.80
CA LYS A 163 -9.67 -16.48 -9.22
C LYS A 163 -10.55 -17.67 -8.84
N VAL A 164 -11.31 -17.55 -7.76
CA VAL A 164 -12.18 -18.62 -7.25
C VAL A 164 -13.67 -18.31 -7.37
N GLY A 165 -14.02 -17.18 -8.03
CA GLY A 165 -15.42 -16.79 -8.26
C GLY A 165 -16.17 -16.35 -6.99
N ILE A 166 -15.43 -15.96 -5.94
CA ILE A 166 -16.04 -15.42 -4.70
C ILE A 166 -16.50 -13.98 -4.96
N ARG A 167 -17.75 -13.69 -4.59
CA ARG A 167 -18.34 -12.35 -4.73
C ARG A 167 -17.63 -11.35 -3.83
N PHE A 168 -17.79 -10.07 -4.17
CA PHE A 168 -17.29 -8.98 -3.34
C PHE A 168 -17.92 -9.02 -1.94
N ASP A 169 -17.09 -8.83 -0.92
CA ASP A 169 -17.50 -8.82 0.47
C ASP A 169 -18.38 -7.58 0.76
N LYS A 170 -19.65 -7.81 1.01
CA LYS A 170 -20.66 -6.76 1.24
C LYS A 170 -20.39 -5.94 2.51
N THR A 171 -19.66 -6.48 3.49
CA THR A 171 -19.31 -5.75 4.73
C THR A 171 -18.40 -4.56 4.42
N LEU A 172 -17.61 -4.63 3.35
CA LEU A 172 -16.77 -3.53 2.88
C LEU A 172 -17.56 -2.30 2.38
N ALA A 173 -18.89 -2.43 2.20
CA ALA A 173 -19.75 -1.27 1.96
C ALA A 173 -19.91 -0.38 3.22
N GLY A 174 -19.54 -0.87 4.41
CA GLY A 174 -19.59 -0.11 5.65
C GLY A 174 -21.00 0.35 6.02
N ARG A 175 -21.97 -0.54 5.83
CA ARG A 175 -23.39 -0.33 6.18
C ARG A 175 -23.78 -1.03 7.47
N GLU A 176 -22.82 -1.59 8.17
CA GLU A 176 -23.03 -2.22 9.46
C GLU A 176 -23.58 -1.20 10.46
N GLN A 177 -24.58 -1.64 11.23
CA GLN A 177 -25.16 -0.84 12.31
C GLN A 177 -24.55 -1.28 13.62
N PHE A 178 -24.12 -0.32 14.42
CA PHE A 178 -23.57 -0.55 15.75
C PHE A 178 -24.50 0.08 16.80
N PRO A 179 -24.54 -0.47 18.02
CA PRO A 179 -25.27 0.17 19.14
C PRO A 179 -24.81 1.60 19.36
N ASN A 180 -25.66 2.41 20.01
CA ASN A 180 -25.31 3.80 20.30
C ASN A 180 -24.01 3.87 21.11
N TRP A 181 -23.06 4.67 20.65
CA TRP A 181 -21.73 4.81 21.25
C TRP A 181 -21.78 5.45 22.66
N VAL A 182 -22.81 6.23 22.98
CA VAL A 182 -22.99 6.89 24.30
C VAL A 182 -22.96 5.85 25.43
N ASN A 183 -23.46 4.65 25.18
CA ASN A 183 -23.50 3.55 26.16
C ASN A 183 -22.29 2.61 26.05
N ALA A 184 -21.31 2.91 25.21
CA ALA A 184 -20.15 2.07 25.02
C ALA A 184 -19.23 2.08 26.26
N SER A 185 -18.62 0.92 26.57
CA SER A 185 -17.74 0.80 27.76
C SER A 185 -16.54 1.75 27.72
N PHE A 186 -16.06 2.10 26.52
CA PHE A 186 -14.92 2.99 26.36
C PHE A 186 -15.21 4.44 26.79
N THR A 187 -16.48 4.87 26.86
CA THR A 187 -16.84 6.24 27.29
C THR A 187 -16.44 6.52 28.74
N LYS A 188 -16.28 5.47 29.55
CA LYS A 188 -15.83 5.55 30.96
C LYS A 188 -14.29 5.58 31.08
N LYS A 189 -13.54 5.40 30.01
CA LYS A 189 -12.07 5.38 30.03
C LYS A 189 -11.52 6.81 30.03
N SER A 190 -10.54 7.10 30.91
CA SER A 190 -9.86 8.41 30.97
C SER A 190 -9.21 8.83 29.65
N VAL A 191 -8.68 7.86 28.88
CA VAL A 191 -8.12 8.08 27.54
C VAL A 191 -9.16 8.67 26.58
N PHE A 192 -10.42 8.21 26.67
CA PHE A 192 -11.53 8.74 25.87
C PHE A 192 -11.86 10.17 26.29
N SER A 193 -12.04 10.42 27.58
CA SER A 193 -12.33 11.77 28.11
C SER A 193 -11.21 12.76 27.74
N ALA A 194 -9.95 12.34 27.87
CA ALA A 194 -8.81 13.14 27.48
C ALA A 194 -8.81 13.47 25.98
N SER A 195 -9.19 12.50 25.11
CA SER A 195 -9.27 12.75 23.66
C SER A 195 -10.32 13.81 23.30
N LEU A 196 -11.48 13.82 23.97
CA LEU A 196 -12.51 14.83 23.77
C LEU A 196 -12.06 16.22 24.26
N LEU A 197 -11.43 16.29 25.44
CA LEU A 197 -10.85 17.53 25.94
C LEU A 197 -9.79 18.11 25.00
N LEU A 198 -8.96 17.26 24.41
CA LEU A 198 -7.96 17.66 23.43
C LEU A 198 -8.60 18.20 22.14
N LEU A 199 -9.71 17.62 21.69
CA LEU A 199 -10.46 18.14 20.53
C LEU A 199 -11.05 19.52 20.83
N THR A 200 -11.64 19.70 22.02
CA THR A 200 -12.18 21.02 22.44
C THR A 200 -11.09 22.07 22.65
N ALA A 201 -9.88 21.65 23.01
CA ALA A 201 -8.69 22.51 23.14
C ALA A 201 -7.96 22.75 21.80
N GLU A 202 -8.57 22.39 20.67
CA GLU A 202 -7.98 22.55 19.33
C GLU A 202 -6.59 21.87 19.16
N GLN A 203 -6.42 20.69 19.82
CA GLN A 203 -5.21 19.86 19.76
C GLN A 203 -5.47 18.54 18.99
N PRO A 204 -5.83 18.59 17.68
CA PRO A 204 -6.28 17.40 16.94
C PRO A 204 -5.20 16.32 16.83
N ASP A 205 -3.91 16.69 16.69
CA ASP A 205 -2.81 15.72 16.58
C ASP A 205 -2.62 14.89 17.87
N LEU A 206 -2.87 15.51 19.03
CA LEU A 206 -2.84 14.80 20.32
C LEU A 206 -4.09 13.93 20.48
N ALA A 207 -5.27 14.47 20.14
CA ALA A 207 -6.53 13.72 20.18
C ALA A 207 -6.46 12.46 19.31
N GLU A 208 -5.87 12.54 18.10
CA GLU A 208 -5.64 11.40 17.22
C GLU A 208 -4.81 10.31 17.90
N ARG A 209 -3.73 10.68 18.59
CA ARG A 209 -2.90 9.71 19.32
C ARG A 209 -3.67 8.99 20.41
N PHE A 210 -4.50 9.72 21.16
CA PHE A 210 -5.33 9.12 22.22
C PHE A 210 -6.41 8.22 21.64
N LEU A 211 -7.11 8.64 20.58
CA LEU A 211 -8.14 7.85 19.93
C LEU A 211 -7.57 6.59 19.23
N THR A 212 -6.42 6.70 18.58
CA THR A 212 -5.76 5.55 17.99
C THR A 212 -5.26 4.57 19.05
N HIS A 213 -4.71 5.06 20.16
CA HIS A 213 -4.35 4.21 21.30
C HIS A 213 -5.56 3.53 21.93
N LEU A 214 -6.66 4.27 22.13
CA LEU A 214 -7.92 3.70 22.61
C LEU A 214 -8.37 2.52 21.75
N SER A 215 -8.31 2.67 20.42
CA SER A 215 -8.75 1.66 19.46
C SER A 215 -8.00 0.32 19.55
N GLU A 216 -6.79 0.30 20.13
CA GLU A 216 -5.98 -0.92 20.26
C GLU A 216 -6.60 -1.95 21.20
N SER A 217 -7.39 -1.49 22.18
CA SER A 217 -8.00 -2.31 23.25
C SER A 217 -9.49 -2.56 23.06
N LEU A 218 -10.07 -2.12 21.93
CA LEU A 218 -11.50 -2.26 21.66
C LEU A 218 -11.78 -3.51 20.83
N ASP A 219 -12.89 -4.19 21.17
CA ASP A 219 -13.45 -5.23 20.34
C ASP A 219 -14.10 -4.66 19.06
N PRO A 220 -14.46 -5.48 18.07
CA PRO A 220 -15.03 -5.01 16.80
C PRO A 220 -16.30 -4.17 16.96
N ASN A 221 -17.15 -4.48 17.93
CA ASN A 221 -18.39 -3.74 18.19
C ASN A 221 -18.08 -2.34 18.72
N ALA A 222 -17.23 -2.25 19.74
CA ALA A 222 -16.77 -0.98 20.31
C ALA A 222 -15.99 -0.13 19.29
N LEU A 223 -15.22 -0.76 18.39
CA LEU A 223 -14.56 -0.07 17.26
C LEU A 223 -15.59 0.52 16.30
N GLY A 224 -16.67 -0.20 16.01
CA GLY A 224 -17.77 0.30 15.20
C GLY A 224 -18.48 1.48 15.86
N GLN A 225 -18.77 1.40 17.17
CA GLN A 225 -19.35 2.48 17.97
C GLN A 225 -18.43 3.73 17.96
N LEU A 226 -17.12 3.55 18.14
CA LEU A 226 -16.16 4.66 18.04
C LEU A 226 -16.15 5.26 16.62
N GLY A 227 -16.21 4.42 15.59
CA GLY A 227 -16.33 4.87 14.20
C GLY A 227 -17.59 5.71 13.96
N THR A 228 -18.72 5.36 14.58
CA THR A 228 -19.98 6.14 14.50
C THR A 228 -19.82 7.52 15.15
N LEU A 229 -19.25 7.59 16.34
CA LEU A 229 -18.92 8.87 16.99
C LEU A 229 -18.07 9.77 16.08
N LEU A 230 -17.00 9.22 15.51
CA LEU A 230 -16.09 10.00 14.65
C LEU A 230 -16.76 10.45 13.35
N ALA A 231 -17.77 9.71 12.87
CA ALA A 231 -18.61 10.14 11.76
C ALA A 231 -19.52 11.31 12.13
N GLU A 232 -20.09 11.29 13.34
CA GLU A 232 -20.90 12.41 13.89
C GLU A 232 -20.06 13.68 14.08
N LEU A 233 -18.79 13.54 14.48
CA LEU A 233 -17.82 14.64 14.56
C LEU A 233 -17.42 15.19 13.18
N ARG A 234 -17.82 14.52 12.09
CA ARG A 234 -17.52 14.90 10.70
C ARG A 234 -16.02 15.05 10.42
N ASP A 235 -15.21 14.25 11.07
CA ASP A 235 -13.76 14.21 10.86
C ASP A 235 -13.34 12.93 10.12
N PRO A 236 -13.20 12.97 8.78
CA PRO A 236 -12.78 11.81 7.99
C PRO A 236 -11.34 11.38 8.28
N HIS A 237 -10.48 12.31 8.72
CA HIS A 237 -9.10 12.01 9.05
C HIS A 237 -9.03 11.10 10.29
N LEU A 238 -9.65 11.50 11.39
CA LEU A 238 -9.70 10.69 12.61
C LEU A 238 -10.35 9.33 12.37
N GLN A 239 -11.43 9.27 11.56
CA GLN A 239 -12.05 7.99 11.16
C GLN A 239 -11.01 7.07 10.50
N VAL A 240 -10.28 7.57 9.49
CA VAL A 240 -9.27 6.77 8.78
C VAL A 240 -8.13 6.35 9.71
N MET A 241 -7.67 7.22 10.59
CA MET A 241 -6.55 6.90 11.50
C MET A 241 -6.93 5.80 12.49
N VAL A 242 -8.11 5.89 13.11
CA VAL A 242 -8.65 4.84 13.99
C VAL A 242 -8.90 3.55 13.20
N GLY A 243 -9.54 3.63 12.03
CA GLY A 243 -9.79 2.46 11.17
C GLY A 243 -8.50 1.77 10.69
N LYS A 244 -7.44 2.53 10.39
CA LYS A 244 -6.12 1.98 10.06
C LYS A 244 -5.48 1.29 11.24
N ARG A 245 -5.61 1.86 12.45
CA ARG A 245 -5.09 1.24 13.67
C ARG A 245 -5.78 -0.07 13.97
N ALA A 246 -7.11 -0.10 13.88
CA ALA A 246 -7.91 -1.33 14.02
C ALA A 246 -7.49 -2.40 13.00
N ALA A 247 -7.31 -2.01 11.73
CA ALA A 247 -6.87 -2.91 10.66
C ALA A 247 -5.48 -3.51 10.89
N GLN A 248 -4.55 -2.78 11.54
CA GLN A 248 -3.24 -3.31 11.94
C GLN A 248 -3.36 -4.43 12.97
N HIS A 249 -4.41 -4.42 13.79
CA HIS A 249 -4.76 -5.45 14.76
C HIS A 249 -5.75 -6.50 14.22
N GLY A 250 -5.96 -6.55 12.89
CA GLY A 250 -6.80 -7.54 12.22
C GLY A 250 -8.27 -7.17 12.08
N ASN A 251 -8.73 -6.06 12.67
CA ASN A 251 -10.14 -5.64 12.67
C ASN A 251 -10.42 -4.65 11.53
N ILE A 252 -11.15 -5.09 10.50
CA ILE A 252 -11.56 -4.22 9.39
C ILE A 252 -12.99 -3.73 9.64
N ILE A 253 -13.12 -2.51 10.17
CA ILE A 253 -14.39 -1.80 10.26
C ILE A 253 -14.47 -0.85 9.07
N ALA A 254 -15.25 -1.22 8.07
CA ALA A 254 -15.15 -0.60 6.74
C ALA A 254 -15.57 0.88 6.74
N ALA A 255 -16.58 1.27 7.55
CA ALA A 255 -17.06 2.65 7.61
C ALA A 255 -15.96 3.66 7.99
N PRO A 256 -15.26 3.55 9.12
CA PRO A 256 -14.15 4.45 9.44
C PRO A 256 -12.91 4.19 8.60
N TYR A 257 -12.58 2.92 8.27
CA TYR A 257 -11.36 2.61 7.52
C TYR A 257 -11.38 3.16 6.09
N TYR A 258 -12.57 3.26 5.49
CA TYR A 258 -12.82 3.89 4.18
C TYR A 258 -13.80 5.05 4.34
N ALA A 259 -13.51 5.98 5.24
CA ALA A 259 -14.35 7.14 5.50
C ALA A 259 -14.66 7.92 4.21
N LEU A 260 -15.86 8.50 4.16
CA LEU A 260 -16.27 9.39 3.08
C LEU A 260 -15.92 10.83 3.44
N HIS A 261 -15.23 11.53 2.56
CA HIS A 261 -14.89 12.93 2.73
C HIS A 261 -15.90 13.82 1.99
N PRO A 262 -16.25 15.02 2.49
CA PRO A 262 -17.17 15.96 1.81
C PRO A 262 -16.79 16.36 0.38
N LEU A 263 -15.59 16.04 -0.09
CA LEU A 263 -15.17 16.26 -1.48
C LEU A 263 -16.11 15.60 -2.49
N ILE A 264 -16.84 14.51 -2.10
CA ILE A 264 -17.81 13.83 -2.97
C ILE A 264 -19.01 14.70 -3.33
N ASN A 265 -19.28 15.75 -2.56
CA ASN A 265 -20.40 16.68 -2.75
C ASN A 265 -20.02 17.87 -3.68
N THR A 266 -18.80 17.86 -4.21
CA THR A 266 -18.32 18.87 -5.16
C THR A 266 -18.07 18.24 -6.53
N PRO A 267 -18.40 18.95 -7.64
CA PRO A 267 -18.10 18.43 -8.97
C PRO A 267 -16.59 18.25 -9.18
N HIS A 268 -16.20 17.11 -9.72
CA HIS A 268 -14.82 16.83 -10.09
C HIS A 268 -14.76 16.24 -11.51
N PRO A 269 -13.69 16.52 -12.27
CA PRO A 269 -13.54 16.01 -13.64
C PRO A 269 -13.15 14.54 -13.72
N VAL A 270 -13.11 13.83 -12.58
CA VAL A 270 -12.83 12.38 -12.46
C VAL A 270 -13.79 11.73 -11.47
N ALA A 271 -13.87 10.40 -11.51
CA ALA A 271 -14.77 9.64 -10.64
C ALA A 271 -14.48 9.89 -9.15
N ALA A 272 -15.53 9.99 -8.33
CA ALA A 272 -15.44 10.28 -6.90
C ALA A 272 -14.62 9.20 -6.14
N GLU A 273 -14.77 7.92 -6.51
CA GLU A 273 -13.97 6.84 -5.93
C GLU A 273 -12.46 7.02 -6.16
N LEU A 274 -12.04 7.59 -7.29
CA LEU A 274 -10.64 7.90 -7.54
C LEU A 274 -10.17 9.07 -6.67
N MET A 275 -10.98 10.12 -6.56
CA MET A 275 -10.67 11.27 -5.69
C MET A 275 -10.48 10.81 -4.24
N LEU A 276 -11.43 10.02 -3.72
CA LEU A 276 -11.36 9.45 -2.36
C LEU A 276 -10.14 8.56 -2.16
N ALA A 277 -9.87 7.65 -3.10
CA ALA A 277 -8.75 6.72 -3.00
C ALA A 277 -7.39 7.45 -2.98
N ILE A 278 -7.23 8.48 -3.80
CA ILE A 278 -6.03 9.33 -3.84
C ILE A 278 -5.92 10.14 -2.55
N ALA A 279 -6.95 10.93 -2.17
CA ALA A 279 -6.90 11.77 -0.98
C ALA A 279 -6.63 10.95 0.30
N ARG A 280 -7.30 9.79 0.44
CA ARG A 280 -7.04 8.86 1.54
C ARG A 280 -5.59 8.35 1.53
N ARG A 281 -5.03 8.05 0.37
CA ARG A 281 -3.66 7.53 0.27
C ARG A 281 -2.60 8.61 0.49
N GLU A 282 -2.88 9.84 0.11
CA GLU A 282 -1.95 10.97 0.20
C GLU A 282 -1.84 11.55 1.60
N SER A 283 -2.97 11.80 2.25
CA SER A 283 -2.99 12.53 3.52
C SER A 283 -3.86 11.90 4.60
N GLU A 284 -4.47 10.73 4.34
CA GLU A 284 -5.56 10.20 5.17
C GLU A 284 -6.65 11.28 5.43
N PHE A 285 -6.91 12.12 4.43
CA PHE A 285 -7.81 13.28 4.49
C PHE A 285 -7.36 14.44 5.39
N ASN A 286 -6.11 14.50 5.83
CA ASN A 286 -5.58 15.67 6.55
C ASN A 286 -5.33 16.83 5.57
N PRO A 287 -6.09 17.96 5.69
CA PRO A 287 -5.98 19.08 4.77
C PRO A 287 -4.73 19.94 5.01
N THR A 288 -4.10 19.83 6.18
CA THR A 288 -2.96 20.68 6.58
C THR A 288 -1.62 19.98 6.44
N LEU A 289 -1.60 18.71 6.00
CA LEU A 289 -0.38 17.91 5.90
C LEU A 289 0.62 18.51 4.90
N VAL A 290 1.88 18.58 5.32
CA VAL A 290 3.02 18.90 4.45
C VAL A 290 4.01 17.75 4.48
N SER A 291 4.31 17.16 3.32
CA SER A 291 5.29 16.07 3.22
C SER A 291 6.73 16.58 3.28
N GLY A 292 7.70 15.69 3.54
CA GLY A 292 9.13 16.02 3.48
C GLY A 292 9.60 16.51 2.11
N ALA A 293 8.87 16.21 1.02
CA ALA A 293 9.11 16.73 -0.33
C ALA A 293 8.41 18.09 -0.61
N GLY A 294 7.65 18.61 0.37
CA GLY A 294 6.91 19.86 0.24
C GLY A 294 5.57 19.75 -0.48
N ALA A 295 5.04 18.52 -0.68
CA ALA A 295 3.67 18.33 -1.15
C ALA A 295 2.67 18.76 -0.06
N ARG A 296 1.49 19.31 -0.46
CA ARG A 296 0.63 20.07 0.44
C ARG A 296 -0.82 19.63 0.39
N GLY A 297 -1.41 19.54 1.57
CA GLY A 297 -2.85 19.44 1.83
C GLY A 297 -3.48 18.11 1.45
N LEU A 298 -4.81 18.11 1.32
CA LEU A 298 -5.66 16.93 1.15
C LEU A 298 -5.16 15.94 0.10
N MET A 299 -4.74 16.42 -1.06
CA MET A 299 -4.27 15.61 -2.18
C MET A 299 -2.76 15.67 -2.39
N GLN A 300 -2.00 16.21 -1.45
CA GLN A 300 -0.53 16.27 -1.44
C GLN A 300 0.08 16.74 -2.76
N ILE A 301 -0.34 17.93 -3.22
CA ILE A 301 0.12 18.48 -4.49
C ILE A 301 1.37 19.32 -4.27
N LEU A 302 2.41 19.09 -5.07
CA LEU A 302 3.61 19.92 -5.07
C LEU A 302 3.27 21.32 -5.59
N PRO A 303 3.82 22.40 -4.97
CA PRO A 303 3.53 23.78 -5.37
C PRO A 303 3.76 24.08 -6.85
N GLY A 304 4.81 23.48 -7.48
CA GLY A 304 5.05 23.62 -8.91
C GLY A 304 3.92 23.00 -9.75
N THR A 305 3.52 21.77 -9.44
CA THR A 305 2.39 21.09 -10.11
C THR A 305 1.09 21.86 -9.91
N ALA A 306 0.84 22.37 -8.70
CA ALA A 306 -0.35 23.17 -8.41
C ALA A 306 -0.39 24.47 -9.24
N LYS A 307 0.75 25.16 -9.38
CA LYS A 307 0.86 26.40 -10.17
C LYS A 307 0.57 26.15 -11.66
N GLU A 308 1.16 25.10 -12.23
CA GLU A 308 0.92 24.71 -13.62
C GLU A 308 -0.54 24.32 -13.85
N THR A 309 -1.11 23.48 -12.96
CA THR A 309 -2.50 23.03 -13.07
C THR A 309 -3.48 24.19 -12.90
N ALA A 310 -3.27 25.10 -11.94
CA ALA A 310 -4.10 26.29 -11.75
C ALA A 310 -4.13 27.17 -13.01
N LYS A 311 -2.96 27.34 -13.68
CA LYS A 311 -2.88 28.06 -14.95
C LYS A 311 -3.70 27.36 -16.05
N GLU A 312 -3.61 26.02 -16.15
CA GLU A 312 -4.34 25.24 -17.15
C GLU A 312 -5.88 25.36 -16.99
N ILE A 313 -6.36 25.36 -15.74
CA ILE A 313 -7.79 25.49 -15.45
C ILE A 313 -8.24 26.94 -15.21
N LYS A 314 -7.36 27.91 -15.49
CA LYS A 314 -7.64 29.36 -15.42
C LYS A 314 -8.11 29.87 -14.05
N ILE A 315 -7.55 29.31 -12.94
CA ILE A 315 -7.79 29.81 -11.59
C ILE A 315 -6.55 30.50 -11.04
N LYS A 316 -6.73 31.46 -10.11
CA LYS A 316 -5.61 32.14 -9.45
C LYS A 316 -4.87 31.17 -8.54
N TYR A 317 -3.56 31.00 -8.78
CA TYR A 317 -2.71 30.21 -7.91
C TYR A 317 -2.46 30.89 -6.57
N ASN A 318 -2.64 30.14 -5.47
CA ASN A 318 -2.32 30.59 -4.12
C ASN A 318 -1.78 29.40 -3.30
N VAL A 319 -0.50 29.46 -2.92
CA VAL A 319 0.18 28.39 -2.21
C VAL A 319 -0.35 28.18 -0.78
N LYS A 320 -0.83 29.23 -0.10
CA LYS A 320 -1.40 29.12 1.25
C LYS A 320 -2.72 28.35 1.23
N ARG A 321 -3.57 28.60 0.21
CA ARG A 321 -4.85 27.89 0.05
C ARG A 321 -4.70 26.40 -0.15
N LEU A 322 -3.54 25.90 -0.56
CA LEU A 322 -3.30 24.45 -0.62
C LEU A 322 -3.41 23.77 0.76
N LEU A 323 -3.24 24.49 1.86
CA LEU A 323 -3.33 23.99 3.23
C LEU A 323 -4.57 24.49 3.98
N THR A 324 -5.10 25.66 3.63
CA THR A 324 -6.19 26.30 4.38
C THR A 324 -7.56 26.10 3.73
N ASP A 325 -7.59 25.59 2.48
CA ASP A 325 -8.82 25.40 1.71
C ASP A 325 -8.77 24.05 0.97
N TRP A 326 -9.35 23.04 1.60
CA TRP A 326 -9.39 21.70 1.02
C TRP A 326 -10.16 21.64 -0.31
N LYS A 327 -11.18 22.50 -0.52
CA LYS A 327 -11.92 22.56 -1.79
C LYS A 327 -11.02 23.03 -2.92
N TYR A 328 -10.23 24.07 -2.66
CA TYR A 328 -9.22 24.55 -3.60
C TYR A 328 -8.17 23.48 -3.91
N ASN A 329 -7.68 22.78 -2.89
CA ASN A 329 -6.72 21.68 -3.05
C ASN A 329 -7.32 20.54 -3.89
N ALA A 330 -8.56 20.13 -3.59
CA ALA A 330 -9.29 19.08 -4.33
C ALA A 330 -9.58 19.49 -5.79
N THR A 331 -9.90 20.74 -6.06
CA THR A 331 -10.10 21.26 -7.43
C THR A 331 -8.83 21.12 -8.27
N ILE A 332 -7.69 21.53 -7.74
CA ILE A 332 -6.39 21.40 -8.44
C ILE A 332 -6.02 19.91 -8.58
N GLY A 333 -6.18 19.13 -7.51
CA GLY A 333 -5.88 17.68 -7.53
C GLY A 333 -6.73 16.91 -8.51
N GLY A 334 -8.02 17.21 -8.58
CA GLY A 334 -8.95 16.61 -9.54
C GLY A 334 -8.60 16.95 -10.99
N ALA A 335 -8.25 18.22 -11.25
CA ALA A 335 -7.80 18.66 -12.58
C ALA A 335 -6.49 17.96 -12.99
N TYR A 336 -5.55 17.82 -12.06
CA TYR A 336 -4.31 17.07 -12.32
C TYR A 336 -4.57 15.58 -12.58
N LEU A 337 -5.48 14.96 -11.81
CA LEU A 337 -5.90 13.57 -12.07
C LEU A 337 -6.56 13.41 -13.43
N ALA A 338 -7.41 14.34 -13.84
CA ALA A 338 -8.01 14.34 -15.18
C ALA A 338 -6.95 14.42 -16.30
N LYS A 339 -5.94 15.26 -16.12
CA LYS A 339 -4.77 15.35 -17.03
C LYS A 339 -4.04 14.01 -17.12
N LEU A 340 -3.78 13.35 -15.98
CA LEU A 340 -3.15 12.04 -15.94
C LEU A 340 -4.05 10.95 -16.57
N SER A 341 -5.35 11.00 -16.30
CA SER A 341 -6.32 10.06 -16.85
C SER A 341 -6.35 10.13 -18.39
N ARG A 342 -6.45 11.33 -18.98
CA ARG A 342 -6.32 11.51 -20.43
C ARG A 342 -4.99 10.98 -20.95
N ARG A 343 -3.87 11.30 -20.28
CA ARG A 343 -2.52 10.92 -20.70
C ARG A 343 -2.28 9.41 -20.71
N PHE A 344 -2.89 8.68 -19.79
CA PHE A 344 -2.72 7.23 -19.62
C PHE A 344 -3.97 6.43 -19.98
N GLY A 345 -4.93 7.05 -20.70
CA GLY A 345 -6.12 6.38 -21.23
C GLY A 345 -7.01 5.78 -20.15
N GLY A 346 -7.17 6.47 -19.01
CA GLY A 346 -8.02 6.04 -17.91
C GLY A 346 -7.54 4.81 -17.14
N ASN A 347 -6.30 4.36 -17.35
CA ASN A 347 -5.78 3.16 -16.68
C ASN A 347 -5.41 3.45 -15.21
N PRO A 348 -6.04 2.79 -14.22
CA PRO A 348 -5.85 3.11 -12.81
C PRO A 348 -4.42 2.87 -12.31
N VAL A 349 -3.76 1.84 -12.81
CA VAL A 349 -2.37 1.50 -12.42
C VAL A 349 -1.41 2.59 -12.87
N LEU A 350 -1.54 3.05 -14.12
CA LEU A 350 -0.67 4.08 -14.68
C LEU A 350 -0.97 5.47 -14.11
N ILE A 351 -2.24 5.78 -13.81
CA ILE A 351 -2.64 7.03 -13.14
C ILE A 351 -2.01 7.08 -11.74
N ALA A 352 -2.19 6.03 -10.94
CA ALA A 352 -1.61 5.95 -9.60
C ALA A 352 -0.07 5.99 -9.62
N ALA A 353 0.56 5.27 -10.55
CA ALA A 353 2.01 5.32 -10.75
C ALA A 353 2.51 6.73 -11.08
N ALA A 354 1.81 7.43 -11.97
CA ALA A 354 2.16 8.77 -12.42
C ALA A 354 1.90 9.84 -11.37
N TYR A 355 0.84 9.69 -10.57
CA TYR A 355 0.54 10.61 -9.48
C TYR A 355 1.64 10.59 -8.42
N ASN A 356 2.02 9.40 -7.94
CA ASN A 356 3.02 9.24 -6.89
C ASN A 356 4.46 9.50 -7.38
N ALA A 357 4.85 8.93 -8.52
CA ALA A 357 6.25 8.97 -8.97
C ALA A 357 6.53 9.99 -10.08
N GLY A 358 5.49 10.59 -10.62
CA GLY A 358 5.56 11.48 -11.77
C GLY A 358 5.38 10.77 -13.12
N PRO A 359 4.76 11.45 -14.09
CA PRO A 359 4.39 10.86 -15.39
C PRO A 359 5.59 10.44 -16.24
N SER A 360 6.74 11.07 -16.09
CA SER A 360 7.97 10.70 -16.83
C SER A 360 8.51 9.34 -16.39
N ARG A 361 8.47 9.04 -15.06
CA ARG A 361 8.86 7.73 -14.55
C ARG A 361 7.89 6.63 -14.98
N ALA A 362 6.59 6.88 -14.95
CA ALA A 362 5.59 5.93 -15.45
C ALA A 362 5.85 5.58 -16.93
N LYS A 363 6.13 6.57 -17.77
CA LYS A 363 6.52 6.34 -19.18
C LYS A 363 7.82 5.53 -19.30
N ALA A 364 8.82 5.82 -18.50
CA ALA A 364 10.08 5.07 -18.52
C ALA A 364 9.87 3.59 -18.12
N TRP A 365 8.96 3.31 -17.18
CA TRP A 365 8.62 1.92 -16.82
C TRP A 365 7.86 1.21 -17.94
N ILE A 366 6.93 1.89 -18.61
CA ILE A 366 6.27 1.34 -19.81
C ILE A 366 7.31 0.97 -20.87
N LYS A 367 8.28 1.86 -21.16
CA LYS A 367 9.35 1.60 -22.13
C LYS A 367 10.21 0.39 -21.74
N LYS A 368 10.55 0.25 -20.44
CA LYS A 368 11.45 -0.79 -19.93
C LYS A 368 10.78 -2.15 -19.77
N GLN A 369 9.51 -2.19 -19.37
CA GLN A 369 8.82 -3.41 -18.92
C GLN A 369 7.66 -3.82 -19.83
N GLY A 370 7.33 -3.01 -20.85
CA GLY A 370 6.13 -3.15 -21.66
C GLY A 370 4.95 -2.37 -21.08
N ASP A 371 3.91 -2.22 -21.89
CA ASP A 371 2.69 -1.52 -21.50
C ASP A 371 1.76 -2.47 -20.72
N PRO A 372 1.43 -2.18 -19.46
CA PRO A 372 0.60 -3.05 -18.62
C PRO A 372 -0.85 -3.18 -19.11
N ARG A 373 -1.29 -2.37 -20.05
CA ARG A 373 -2.60 -2.47 -20.71
C ARG A 373 -2.67 -3.56 -21.77
N LYS A 374 -1.50 -4.04 -22.27
CA LYS A 374 -1.42 -5.08 -23.28
C LYS A 374 -1.55 -6.47 -22.65
N LYS A 375 -2.32 -7.37 -23.28
CA LYS A 375 -2.50 -8.77 -22.83
C LYS A 375 -1.20 -9.55 -22.68
N SER A 376 -0.14 -9.17 -23.42
CA SER A 376 1.19 -9.79 -23.34
C SER A 376 1.97 -9.44 -22.07
N VAL A 377 1.50 -8.47 -21.28
CA VAL A 377 2.15 -8.01 -20.05
C VAL A 377 1.29 -8.39 -18.84
N ASP A 378 1.83 -9.18 -17.94
CA ASP A 378 1.19 -9.44 -16.64
C ASP A 378 1.27 -8.17 -15.79
N VAL A 379 0.12 -7.51 -15.58
CA VAL A 379 0.04 -6.24 -14.84
C VAL A 379 0.52 -6.37 -13.39
N ILE A 380 0.32 -7.54 -12.78
CA ILE A 380 0.76 -7.80 -11.39
C ILE A 380 2.29 -7.85 -11.34
N ASP A 381 2.91 -8.59 -12.27
CA ASP A 381 4.37 -8.61 -12.39
C ASP A 381 4.91 -7.21 -12.72
N TRP A 382 4.22 -6.45 -13.56
CA TRP A 382 4.60 -5.09 -13.92
C TRP A 382 4.65 -4.18 -12.69
N ILE A 383 3.60 -4.20 -11.86
CA ILE A 383 3.56 -3.44 -10.60
C ILE A 383 4.70 -3.87 -9.69
N GLU A 384 4.90 -5.18 -9.50
CA GLU A 384 5.91 -5.71 -8.59
C GLU A 384 7.36 -5.47 -9.06
N MET A 385 7.57 -5.22 -10.34
CA MET A 385 8.88 -4.88 -10.90
C MET A 385 9.21 -3.38 -10.87
N ILE A 386 8.28 -2.51 -10.46
CA ILE A 386 8.58 -1.09 -10.22
C ILE A 386 9.66 -0.99 -9.14
N PRO A 387 10.76 -0.22 -9.36
CA PRO A 387 11.88 -0.19 -8.42
C PRO A 387 11.54 0.46 -7.07
N TYR A 388 10.59 1.41 -7.05
CA TYR A 388 10.22 2.16 -5.85
C TYR A 388 9.17 1.41 -5.02
N ALA A 389 9.52 1.04 -3.79
CA ALA A 389 8.63 0.33 -2.87
C ALA A 389 7.38 1.15 -2.55
N GLU A 390 7.55 2.45 -2.37
CA GLU A 390 6.46 3.38 -2.12
C GLU A 390 5.44 3.37 -3.26
N THR A 391 5.91 3.49 -4.51
CA THR A 391 5.03 3.53 -5.69
C THR A 391 4.30 2.21 -5.93
N ARG A 392 4.96 1.05 -5.71
CA ARG A 392 4.27 -0.25 -5.76
C ARG A 392 3.13 -0.31 -4.77
N ASN A 393 3.41 0.09 -3.54
CA ASN A 393 2.42 0.10 -2.47
C ASN A 393 1.30 1.11 -2.74
N TYR A 394 1.65 2.28 -3.26
CA TYR A 394 0.70 3.31 -3.66
C TYR A 394 -0.29 2.80 -4.70
N ILE A 395 0.18 2.20 -5.78
CA ILE A 395 -0.67 1.63 -6.82
C ILE A 395 -1.66 0.63 -6.22
N MET A 396 -1.17 -0.32 -5.41
CA MET A 396 -2.02 -1.33 -4.80
C MET A 396 -3.07 -0.71 -3.86
N ARG A 397 -2.66 0.25 -3.00
CA ARG A 397 -3.58 0.92 -2.05
C ARG A 397 -4.65 1.75 -2.76
N VAL A 398 -4.30 2.46 -3.83
CA VAL A 398 -5.27 3.23 -4.61
C VAL A 398 -6.23 2.30 -5.35
N THR A 399 -5.72 1.32 -6.08
CA THR A 399 -6.56 0.45 -6.92
C THR A 399 -7.48 -0.45 -6.11
N GLU A 400 -7.03 -1.02 -4.97
CA GLU A 400 -7.91 -1.82 -4.10
C GLU A 400 -9.03 -0.99 -3.46
N SER A 401 -8.82 0.31 -3.27
CA SER A 401 -9.81 1.19 -2.68
C SER A 401 -10.94 1.55 -3.65
N LEU A 402 -10.76 1.44 -4.96
CA LEU A 402 -11.77 1.81 -5.96
C LEU A 402 -13.08 1.02 -5.80
N PRO A 403 -13.08 -0.32 -5.81
CA PRO A 403 -14.32 -1.09 -5.63
C PRO A 403 -14.94 -0.84 -4.25
N ILE A 404 -14.13 -0.63 -3.21
CA ILE A 404 -14.64 -0.38 -1.87
C ILE A 404 -15.34 0.98 -1.81
N TYR A 405 -14.74 2.03 -2.36
CA TYR A 405 -15.39 3.34 -2.42
C TYR A 405 -16.65 3.33 -3.30
N ARG A 406 -16.69 2.55 -4.40
CA ARG A 406 -17.95 2.36 -5.16
C ARG A 406 -19.02 1.71 -4.28
N ALA A 407 -18.68 0.69 -3.50
CA ALA A 407 -19.61 0.06 -2.55
C ALA A 407 -20.12 1.06 -1.50
N ARG A 408 -19.21 1.87 -0.92
CA ARG A 408 -19.51 2.94 0.03
C ARG A 408 -20.45 4.01 -0.56
N LEU A 409 -20.30 4.33 -1.84
CA LEU A 409 -21.11 5.30 -2.59
C LEU A 409 -22.40 4.70 -3.15
N GLY A 410 -22.70 3.42 -2.91
CA GLY A 410 -23.88 2.75 -3.44
C GLY A 410 -23.85 2.50 -4.95
N ARG A 411 -22.66 2.50 -5.56
CA ARG A 411 -22.45 2.27 -7.00
C ARG A 411 -22.17 0.80 -7.30
N GLN A 412 -22.19 0.43 -8.58
CA GLN A 412 -21.75 -0.89 -9.02
C GLN A 412 -20.29 -1.10 -8.66
N VAL A 413 -20.00 -2.08 -7.79
CA VAL A 413 -18.70 -2.29 -7.14
C VAL A 413 -17.63 -2.68 -8.14
N LEU A 414 -17.90 -3.69 -8.94
CA LEU A 414 -17.01 -4.24 -9.96
C LEU A 414 -17.77 -4.26 -11.30
N PRO A 415 -17.80 -3.12 -12.03
CA PRO A 415 -18.42 -3.08 -13.36
C PRO A 415 -17.73 -4.01 -14.35
N VAL A 416 -16.47 -4.28 -14.12
CA VAL A 416 -15.66 -5.34 -14.76
C VAL A 416 -14.91 -6.09 -13.67
N SER A 417 -14.34 -7.28 -13.99
CA SER A 417 -13.49 -7.98 -13.01
C SER A 417 -12.28 -7.13 -12.60
N PHE A 418 -11.81 -7.29 -11.38
CA PHE A 418 -10.74 -6.44 -10.84
C PHE A 418 -9.46 -6.49 -11.69
N SER A 419 -9.09 -7.69 -12.19
CA SER A 419 -7.96 -7.82 -13.09
C SER A 419 -8.13 -7.07 -14.42
N LYS A 420 -9.35 -7.03 -14.97
CA LYS A 420 -9.68 -6.25 -16.17
C LYS A 420 -9.64 -4.74 -15.89
N GLU A 421 -10.06 -4.31 -14.70
CA GLU A 421 -9.95 -2.91 -14.29
C GLU A 421 -8.48 -2.45 -14.25
N LEU A 422 -7.58 -3.27 -13.71
CA LEU A 422 -6.15 -2.94 -13.65
C LEU A 422 -5.51 -2.75 -15.04
N THR A 423 -6.03 -3.40 -16.07
CA THR A 423 -5.53 -3.30 -17.45
C THR A 423 -6.38 -2.40 -18.35
N GLY A 424 -7.57 -2.01 -17.89
CA GLY A 424 -8.56 -1.29 -18.66
C GLY A 424 -8.42 0.23 -18.65
N ALA A 425 -9.47 0.89 -19.11
CA ALA A 425 -9.61 2.34 -19.27
C ALA A 425 -10.76 2.90 -18.42
N GLY A 426 -11.10 2.25 -17.29
CA GLY A 426 -12.30 2.55 -16.50
C GLY A 426 -12.32 3.93 -15.82
N LEU A 427 -11.19 4.64 -15.78
CA LEU A 427 -11.08 5.95 -15.14
C LEU A 427 -10.79 7.08 -16.14
N LEU A 428 -11.37 7.03 -17.33
CA LEU A 428 -11.38 8.19 -18.22
C LEU A 428 -12.09 9.36 -17.53
N PRO A 429 -11.64 10.62 -17.74
CA PRO A 429 -12.37 11.77 -17.24
C PRO A 429 -13.80 11.76 -17.72
N LEU A 430 -14.72 12.22 -16.86
CA LEU A 430 -16.08 12.50 -17.28
C LEU A 430 -16.02 13.51 -18.42
N SER A 431 -16.79 13.27 -19.48
CA SER A 431 -17.00 14.26 -20.53
C SER A 431 -17.57 15.52 -19.87
N GLN A 432 -16.92 16.66 -20.08
CA GLN A 432 -17.43 17.96 -19.66
C GLN A 432 -18.65 18.34 -20.48
#